data_1876ec8dc7cd9af36fcf0b8d7dc1b623
#
_entry.id   1876ec8dc7cd9af36fcf0b8d7dc1b623
#
_cell.length_a   1.000
_cell.length_b   1.000
_cell.length_c   1.000
_cell.angle_alpha   90.00
_cell.angle_beta   90.00
_cell.angle_gamma   90.00
#
_symmetry.space_group_name_H-M   'P 1'
#
loop_
_entity.id
_entity.type
_entity.pdbx_description
1 polymer ?
#
loop_
_entity_poly.entity_id
_entity_poly.type
_entity_poly.pdbx_seq_one_letter_code
_entity_poly.pdbx_strand_id
1 'polypeptide(L)'
;MSFEELWSLVPGRESLLGQAVRYVVTGSLAFVLDFGLFFACYHFLEWHYLVANLVGLLAGLTLNYLMSVGWVFSACDRNLGGHRLGEVLVFSVIGFLGVGLNQLLMFVMVDLLEFYASVSKVVATAVVLVWNFGARKFSLFRHGRPEA
;
A
#
# COMPACT_ATOMS: atom_id res chain seq x y z
N MET A 1 -25.88 2.17 -10.50
CA MET A 1 -25.30 2.77 -9.29
C MET A 1 -24.22 3.74 -9.74
N SER A 2 -24.48 5.04 -9.55
CA SER A 2 -23.46 6.04 -9.88
C SER A 2 -22.38 6.08 -8.82
N PHE A 3 -21.19 6.57 -9.18
CA PHE A 3 -20.06 6.73 -8.26
C PHE A 3 -20.43 7.58 -7.03
N GLU A 4 -21.33 8.55 -7.23
CA GLU A 4 -21.88 9.41 -6.18
C GLU A 4 -22.76 8.65 -5.17
N GLU A 5 -23.54 7.68 -5.64
CA GLU A 5 -24.37 6.84 -4.77
C GLU A 5 -23.54 5.88 -3.92
N LEU A 6 -22.47 5.34 -4.47
CA LEU A 6 -21.50 4.56 -3.70
C LEU A 6 -20.87 5.40 -2.57
N TRP A 7 -20.66 6.68 -2.82
CA TRP A 7 -20.12 7.61 -1.83
C TRP A 7 -21.07 7.95 -0.70
N SER A 8 -22.38 7.97 -0.98
CA SER A 8 -23.39 8.24 0.05
C SER A 8 -23.54 7.10 1.05
N LEU A 9 -23.12 5.89 0.66
CA LEU A 9 -23.14 4.71 1.52
C LEU A 9 -21.93 4.64 2.47
N VAL A 10 -20.91 5.48 2.24
CA VAL A 10 -19.75 5.52 3.12
C VAL A 10 -20.10 6.37 4.34
N PRO A 11 -20.13 5.77 5.55
CA PRO A 11 -20.39 6.53 6.78
C PRO A 11 -19.40 7.70 6.89
N GLY A 12 -19.88 8.82 7.41
CA GLY A 12 -19.24 10.12 7.39
C GLY A 12 -17.71 10.15 7.52
N ARG A 13 -17.12 11.17 6.95
CA ARG A 13 -15.66 11.37 6.80
C ARG A 13 -14.82 11.14 8.07
N GLU A 14 -15.46 11.16 9.22
CA GLU A 14 -14.81 11.03 10.54
C GLU A 14 -14.91 9.64 11.15
N SER A 15 -15.68 8.73 10.54
CA SER A 15 -15.81 7.38 11.08
C SER A 15 -14.58 6.52 10.69
N LEU A 16 -14.12 5.71 11.65
CA LEU A 16 -13.04 4.73 11.41
C LEU A 16 -13.37 3.78 10.26
N LEU A 17 -14.66 3.46 10.09
CA LEU A 17 -15.13 2.60 9.00
C LEU A 17 -14.95 3.28 7.63
N GLY A 18 -15.26 4.57 7.53
CA GLY A 18 -15.06 5.34 6.29
C GLY A 18 -13.59 5.43 5.89
N GLN A 19 -12.70 5.61 6.86
CA GLN A 19 -11.24 5.60 6.63
C GLN A 19 -10.76 4.22 6.18
N ALA A 20 -11.24 3.16 6.83
CA ALA A 20 -10.90 1.78 6.46
C ALA A 20 -11.35 1.44 5.05
N VAL A 21 -12.57 1.81 4.66
CA VAL A 21 -13.09 1.58 3.29
C VAL A 21 -12.24 2.31 2.26
N ARG A 22 -11.90 3.58 2.48
CA ARG A 22 -11.01 4.32 1.58
C ARG A 22 -9.64 3.69 1.46
N TYR A 23 -9.08 3.25 2.58
CA TYR A 23 -7.79 2.58 2.60
C TYR A 23 -7.82 1.27 1.79
N VAL A 24 -8.86 0.46 1.96
CA VAL A 24 -9.04 -0.79 1.19
C VAL A 24 -9.21 -0.50 -0.29
N VAL A 25 -10.02 0.49 -0.67
CA VAL A 25 -10.21 0.89 -2.08
C VAL A 25 -8.89 1.35 -2.71
N THR A 26 -8.18 2.24 -2.03
CA THR A 26 -6.88 2.76 -2.50
C THR A 26 -5.85 1.66 -2.63
N GLY A 27 -5.75 0.79 -1.62
CA GLY A 27 -4.86 -0.35 -1.61
C GLY A 27 -5.17 -1.35 -2.72
N SER A 28 -6.45 -1.61 -2.97
CA SER A 28 -6.88 -2.50 -4.06
C SER A 28 -6.52 -1.95 -5.43
N LEU A 29 -6.73 -0.65 -5.67
CA LEU A 29 -6.33 0.00 -6.92
C LEU A 29 -4.82 -0.02 -7.11
N ALA A 30 -4.06 0.27 -6.07
CA ALA A 30 -2.61 0.20 -6.10
C ALA A 30 -2.12 -1.23 -6.38
N PHE A 31 -2.75 -2.23 -5.79
CA PHE A 31 -2.44 -3.64 -6.03
C PHE A 31 -2.75 -4.06 -7.47
N VAL A 32 -3.88 -3.64 -8.02
CA VAL A 32 -4.23 -3.94 -9.43
C VAL A 32 -3.20 -3.35 -10.38
N LEU A 33 -2.78 -2.11 -10.16
CA LEU A 33 -1.72 -1.47 -10.95
C LEU A 33 -0.38 -2.19 -10.79
N ASP A 34 0.02 -2.50 -9.58
CA ASP A 34 1.25 -3.23 -9.26
C ASP A 34 1.27 -4.58 -9.96
N PHE A 35 0.23 -5.39 -9.76
CA PHE A 35 0.15 -6.72 -10.35
C PHE A 35 0.05 -6.67 -11.88
N GLY A 36 -0.73 -5.73 -12.42
CA GLY A 36 -0.87 -5.54 -13.87
C GLY A 36 0.46 -5.18 -14.54
N LEU A 37 1.23 -4.26 -13.96
CA LEU A 37 2.54 -3.89 -14.46
C LEU A 37 3.56 -5.03 -14.31
N PHE A 38 3.56 -5.70 -13.17
CA PHE A 38 4.39 -6.89 -12.97
C PHE A 38 4.11 -7.94 -14.05
N PHE A 39 2.83 -8.26 -14.26
CA PHE A 39 2.41 -9.25 -15.25
C PHE A 39 2.83 -8.84 -16.65
N ALA A 40 2.60 -7.59 -17.03
CA ALA A 40 2.98 -7.07 -18.33
C ALA A 40 4.49 -7.10 -18.55
N CYS A 41 5.27 -6.62 -17.60
CA CYS A 41 6.73 -6.62 -17.71
C CYS A 41 7.30 -8.04 -17.70
N TYR A 42 6.75 -8.92 -16.91
CA TYR A 42 7.23 -10.30 -16.79
C TYR A 42 6.85 -11.15 -18.02
N HIS A 43 5.59 -11.11 -18.44
CA HIS A 43 5.11 -11.99 -19.52
C HIS A 43 5.27 -11.42 -20.92
N PHE A 44 5.13 -10.10 -21.10
CA PHE A 44 5.21 -9.49 -22.44
C PHE A 44 6.59 -8.96 -22.78
N LEU A 45 7.29 -8.38 -21.79
CA LEU A 45 8.63 -7.81 -22.01
C LEU A 45 9.75 -8.80 -21.64
N GLU A 46 9.36 -9.96 -21.09
CA GLU A 46 10.32 -11.01 -20.66
C GLU A 46 11.42 -10.49 -19.71
N TRP A 47 11.07 -9.50 -18.89
CA TRP A 47 11.99 -8.96 -17.90
C TRP A 47 12.18 -9.94 -16.74
N HIS A 48 13.32 -9.85 -16.09
CA HIS A 48 13.56 -10.62 -14.89
C HIS A 48 12.47 -10.32 -13.84
N TYR A 49 11.96 -11.35 -13.17
CA TYR A 49 10.82 -11.22 -12.27
C TYR A 49 11.05 -10.20 -11.14
N LEU A 50 12.29 -10.07 -10.63
CA LEU A 50 12.62 -9.08 -9.61
C LEU A 50 12.50 -7.64 -10.14
N VAL A 51 12.94 -7.41 -11.37
CA VAL A 51 12.82 -6.09 -12.02
C VAL A 51 11.36 -5.76 -12.30
N ALA A 52 10.62 -6.70 -12.86
CA ALA A 52 9.19 -6.55 -13.10
C ALA A 52 8.41 -6.30 -11.80
N ASN A 53 8.75 -7.02 -10.74
CA ASN A 53 8.16 -6.85 -9.42
C ASN A 53 8.46 -5.46 -8.84
N LEU A 54 9.71 -5.01 -8.95
CA LEU A 54 10.11 -3.69 -8.46
C LEU A 54 9.35 -2.56 -9.16
N VAL A 55 9.22 -2.63 -10.49
CA VAL A 55 8.46 -1.65 -11.28
C VAL A 55 6.99 -1.62 -10.84
N GLY A 56 6.37 -2.77 -10.68
CA GLY A 56 5.00 -2.87 -10.20
C GLY A 56 4.83 -2.26 -8.80
N LEU A 57 5.71 -2.64 -7.86
CA LEU A 57 5.67 -2.13 -6.49
C LEU A 57 5.85 -0.61 -6.42
N LEU A 58 6.81 -0.06 -7.17
CA LEU A 58 7.04 1.39 -7.18
C LEU A 58 5.86 2.14 -7.78
N ALA A 59 5.26 1.60 -8.85
CA ALA A 59 4.05 2.20 -9.44
C ALA A 59 2.86 2.14 -8.48
N GLY A 60 2.62 1.00 -7.84
CA GLY A 60 1.58 0.84 -6.84
C GLY A 60 1.77 1.75 -5.63
N LEU A 61 3.01 1.85 -5.13
CA LEU A 61 3.36 2.73 -4.02
C LEU A 61 3.15 4.21 -4.39
N THR A 62 3.54 4.60 -5.60
CA THR A 62 3.35 5.96 -6.11
C THR A 62 1.87 6.31 -6.23
N LEU A 63 1.07 5.42 -6.80
CA LEU A 63 -0.37 5.61 -6.88
C LEU A 63 -1.00 5.72 -5.50
N ASN A 64 -0.65 4.83 -4.60
CA ASN A 64 -1.15 4.85 -3.21
C ASN A 64 -0.77 6.17 -2.50
N TYR A 65 0.45 6.63 -2.70
CA TYR A 65 0.91 7.92 -2.17
C TYR A 65 0.12 9.10 -2.75
N LEU A 66 -0.02 9.17 -4.08
CA LEU A 66 -0.76 10.24 -4.76
C LEU A 66 -2.23 10.26 -4.33
N MET A 67 -2.87 9.11 -4.23
CA MET A 67 -4.25 9.01 -3.76
C MET A 67 -4.36 9.39 -2.29
N SER A 68 -3.41 9.01 -1.48
CA SER A 68 -3.37 9.38 -0.06
C SER A 68 -3.23 10.88 0.12
N VAL A 69 -2.32 11.51 -0.61
CA VAL A 69 -2.11 12.97 -0.55
C VAL A 69 -3.30 13.73 -1.13
N GLY A 70 -3.82 13.30 -2.27
CA GLY A 70 -4.92 14.01 -2.94
C GLY A 70 -6.27 13.83 -2.27
N TRP A 71 -6.50 12.70 -1.63
CA TRP A 71 -7.82 12.30 -1.19
C TRP A 71 -7.99 12.19 0.34
N VAL A 72 -7.01 11.59 0.99
CA VAL A 72 -7.04 11.42 2.45
C VAL A 72 -6.67 12.71 3.15
N PHE A 73 -5.70 13.44 2.61
CA PHE A 73 -5.19 14.68 3.21
C PHE A 73 -5.88 15.96 2.74
N SER A 74 -6.69 15.92 1.67
CA SER A 74 -7.47 17.08 1.25
C SER A 74 -8.54 17.51 2.27
N ALA A 75 -8.90 16.61 3.17
CA ALA A 75 -9.86 16.86 4.24
C ALA A 75 -9.21 17.25 5.57
N CYS A 76 -7.89 17.17 5.70
CA CYS A 76 -7.16 17.58 6.89
C CYS A 76 -6.73 19.04 6.79
N ASP A 77 -7.00 19.81 7.86
CA ASP A 77 -6.63 21.21 7.98
C ASP A 77 -5.13 21.42 7.71
N ARG A 78 -4.83 22.43 6.90
CA ARG A 78 -3.47 22.81 6.48
C ARG A 78 -2.58 23.30 7.63
N ASN A 79 -3.10 23.39 8.84
CA ASN A 79 -2.42 23.98 10.00
C ASN A 79 -1.49 23.01 10.76
N LEU A 80 -1.34 21.77 10.32
CA LEU A 80 -0.51 20.76 11.01
C LEU A 80 0.86 20.55 10.36
N GLY A 81 1.51 21.63 9.92
CA GLY A 81 2.72 21.58 9.09
C GLY A 81 3.91 20.78 9.62
N GLY A 82 4.10 20.63 10.95
CA GLY A 82 5.24 19.91 11.53
C GLY A 82 5.03 18.42 11.74
N HIS A 83 3.84 18.00 12.16
CA HIS A 83 3.50 16.59 12.41
C HIS A 83 3.26 15.81 11.13
N ARG A 84 2.84 16.48 10.07
CA ARG A 84 2.53 15.90 8.78
C ARG A 84 3.77 15.35 8.07
N LEU A 85 4.89 16.06 8.15
CA LEU A 85 6.16 15.60 7.57
C LEU A 85 6.66 14.32 8.27
N GLY A 86 6.55 14.25 9.59
CA GLY A 86 6.90 13.07 10.37
C GLY A 86 6.04 11.86 10.00
N GLU A 87 4.74 12.03 9.83
CA GLU A 87 3.83 10.96 9.42
C GLU A 87 4.13 10.47 8.01
N VAL A 88 4.40 11.37 7.07
CA VAL A 88 4.79 11.01 5.70
C VAL A 88 6.11 10.25 5.67
N LEU A 89 7.10 10.68 6.47
CA LEU A 89 8.38 9.99 6.58
C LEU A 89 8.22 8.57 7.14
N VAL A 90 7.46 8.40 8.22
CA VAL A 90 7.18 7.09 8.81
C VAL A 90 6.44 6.20 7.81
N PHE A 91 5.44 6.72 7.12
CA PHE A 91 4.70 6.01 6.08
C PHE A 91 5.63 5.55 4.95
N SER A 92 6.50 6.44 4.48
CA SER A 92 7.46 6.14 3.42
C SER A 92 8.47 5.07 3.84
N VAL A 93 9.02 5.17 5.05
CA VAL A 93 9.96 4.17 5.59
C VAL A 93 9.30 2.80 5.68
N ILE A 94 8.09 2.71 6.22
CA ILE A 94 7.33 1.45 6.30
C ILE A 94 7.07 0.90 4.90
N GLY A 95 6.70 1.76 3.95
CA GLY A 95 6.47 1.38 2.56
C GLY A 95 7.73 0.82 1.89
N PHE A 96 8.87 1.48 2.05
CA PHE A 96 10.15 1.00 1.50
C PHE A 96 10.62 -0.30 2.15
N LEU A 97 10.44 -0.47 3.46
CA LEU A 97 10.70 -1.74 4.13
C LEU A 97 9.79 -2.85 3.60
N GLY A 98 8.54 -2.53 3.33
CA GLY A 98 7.60 -3.45 2.68
C GLY A 98 8.03 -3.86 1.28
N VAL A 99 8.54 -2.92 0.48
CA VAL A 99 9.12 -3.21 -0.85
C VAL A 99 10.30 -4.16 -0.72
N GLY A 100 11.23 -3.89 0.19
CA GLY A 100 12.38 -4.75 0.45
C GLY A 100 11.97 -6.15 0.90
N LEU A 101 11.01 -6.25 1.80
CA LEU A 101 10.46 -7.52 2.26
C LEU A 101 9.78 -8.29 1.12
N ASN A 102 9.01 -7.61 0.27
CA ASN A 102 8.37 -8.22 -0.90
C ASN A 102 9.41 -8.78 -1.88
N GLN A 103 10.46 -8.01 -2.18
CA GLN A 103 11.54 -8.46 -3.05
C GLN A 103 12.27 -9.68 -2.48
N LEU A 104 12.54 -9.67 -1.18
CA LEU A 104 13.16 -10.80 -0.51
C LEU A 104 12.27 -12.06 -0.57
N LEU A 105 10.98 -11.91 -0.31
CA LEU A 105 10.03 -13.01 -0.38
C LEU A 105 9.90 -13.55 -1.81
N MET A 106 9.86 -12.68 -2.81
CA MET A 106 9.86 -13.08 -4.21
C MET A 106 11.12 -13.88 -4.55
N PHE A 107 12.30 -13.41 -4.14
CA PHE A 107 13.55 -14.11 -4.34
C PHE A 107 13.53 -15.51 -3.69
N VAL A 108 13.15 -15.59 -2.43
CA VAL A 108 13.09 -16.87 -1.70
C VAL A 108 12.10 -17.83 -2.37
N MET A 109 10.92 -17.35 -2.72
CA MET A 109 9.88 -18.21 -3.28
C MET A 109 10.18 -18.67 -4.71
N VAL A 110 10.73 -17.80 -5.53
CA VAL A 110 11.02 -18.14 -6.94
C VAL A 110 12.35 -18.88 -7.08
N ASP A 111 13.43 -18.38 -6.49
CA ASP A 111 14.77 -18.95 -6.70
C ASP A 111 15.09 -20.11 -5.76
N LEU A 112 14.61 -20.10 -4.52
CA LEU A 112 14.89 -21.15 -3.55
C LEU A 112 13.81 -22.23 -3.49
N LEU A 113 12.53 -21.85 -3.61
CA LEU A 113 11.41 -22.79 -3.52
C LEU A 113 10.83 -23.15 -4.89
N GLU A 114 11.34 -22.55 -5.97
CA GLU A 114 10.91 -22.82 -7.35
C GLU A 114 9.42 -22.66 -7.62
N PHE A 115 8.75 -21.72 -6.90
CA PHE A 115 7.37 -21.39 -7.15
C PHE A 115 7.23 -20.48 -8.38
N TYR A 116 6.04 -20.54 -9.01
CA TYR A 116 5.71 -19.62 -10.08
C TYR A 116 5.76 -18.17 -9.59
N ALA A 117 6.34 -17.26 -10.41
CA ALA A 117 6.50 -15.85 -10.07
C ALA A 117 5.17 -15.17 -9.75
N SER A 118 4.10 -15.46 -10.50
CA SER A 118 2.77 -14.89 -10.26
C SER A 118 2.18 -15.31 -8.91
N VAL A 119 2.30 -16.60 -8.56
CA VAL A 119 1.84 -17.12 -7.25
C VAL A 119 2.67 -16.53 -6.13
N SER A 120 3.98 -16.47 -6.30
CA SER A 120 4.91 -15.88 -5.33
C SER A 120 4.57 -14.42 -5.06
N LYS A 121 4.22 -13.65 -6.10
CA LYS A 121 3.82 -12.26 -5.96
C LYS A 121 2.54 -12.10 -5.13
N VAL A 122 1.54 -12.91 -5.34
CA VAL A 122 0.29 -12.85 -4.56
C VAL A 122 0.58 -13.14 -3.08
N VAL A 123 1.35 -14.18 -2.79
CA VAL A 123 1.71 -14.56 -1.41
C VAL A 123 2.59 -13.48 -0.78
N ALA A 124 3.61 -13.00 -1.46
CA ALA A 124 4.49 -11.95 -0.97
C ALA A 124 3.71 -10.67 -0.67
N THR A 125 2.79 -10.29 -1.55
CA THR A 125 1.93 -9.12 -1.35
C THR A 125 1.01 -9.29 -0.13
N ALA A 126 0.42 -10.46 0.06
CA ALA A 126 -0.39 -10.75 1.24
C ALA A 126 0.41 -10.63 2.55
N VAL A 127 1.64 -11.17 2.57
CA VAL A 127 2.53 -11.04 3.73
C VAL A 127 2.89 -9.59 4.01
N VAL A 128 3.21 -8.82 2.97
CA VAL A 128 3.54 -7.40 3.10
C VAL A 128 2.34 -6.57 3.56
N LEU A 129 1.12 -6.91 3.12
CA LEU A 129 -0.09 -6.26 3.62
C LEU A 129 -0.27 -6.47 5.13
N VAL A 130 -0.06 -7.69 5.61
CA VAL A 130 -0.10 -7.99 7.04
C VAL A 130 1.00 -7.24 7.79
N TRP A 131 2.21 -7.19 7.23
CA TRP A 131 3.33 -6.42 7.77
C TRP A 131 3.00 -4.93 7.86
N ASN A 132 2.51 -4.34 6.78
CA ASN A 132 2.17 -2.91 6.75
C ASN A 132 1.05 -2.58 7.74
N PHE A 133 0.03 -3.42 7.82
CA PHE A 133 -1.06 -3.25 8.78
C PHE A 133 -0.55 -3.35 10.23
N GLY A 134 0.24 -4.36 10.53
CA GLY A 134 0.81 -4.55 11.86
C GLY A 134 1.76 -3.42 12.27
N ALA A 135 2.64 -3.00 11.36
CA ALA A 135 3.57 -1.91 11.59
C ALA A 135 2.86 -0.57 11.84
N ARG A 136 1.81 -0.29 11.05
CA ARG A 136 1.00 0.94 11.22
C ARG A 136 0.20 0.91 12.50
N LYS A 137 -0.44 -0.21 12.82
CA LYS A 137 -1.17 -0.38 14.06
C LYS A 137 -0.26 -0.16 15.26
N PHE A 138 0.91 -0.77 15.26
CA PHE A 138 1.90 -0.61 16.33
C PHE A 138 2.39 0.84 16.46
N SER A 139 2.67 1.52 15.35
CA SER A 139 3.11 2.92 15.34
C SER A 139 2.03 3.86 15.86
N LEU A 140 0.78 3.65 15.44
CA LEU A 140 -0.36 4.46 15.89
C LEU A 140 -0.67 4.27 17.37
N PHE A 141 -0.58 3.04 17.89
CA PHE A 141 -0.80 2.78 19.31
C PHE A 141 0.28 3.39 20.20
N ARG A 142 1.49 3.54 19.68
CA ARG A 142 2.59 4.14 20.43
C ARG A 142 2.48 5.65 20.55
N HIS A 143 1.81 6.31 19.59
CA HIS A 143 1.58 7.75 19.58
C HIS A 143 0.21 8.15 20.15
N GLY A 144 -0.70 7.22 20.32
CA GLY A 144 -2.07 7.43 20.76
C GLY A 144 -2.32 7.17 22.24
N ARG A 145 -1.30 7.11 23.08
CA ARG A 145 -1.51 7.13 24.52
C ARG A 145 -2.02 8.52 24.92
N PRO A 146 -3.29 8.64 25.34
CA PRO A 146 -3.69 9.87 25.98
C PRO A 146 -2.83 10.01 27.22
N GLU A 147 -2.17 11.12 27.33
CA GLU A 147 -1.57 11.51 28.60
C GLU A 147 -2.71 11.59 29.61
N ALA A 148 -2.72 10.62 30.50
CA ALA A 148 -3.66 10.63 31.62
C ALA A 148 -3.29 11.77 32.56
#